data_09466a2987c8104695e7df74797d49f8
#
_entry.id   09466a2987c8104695e7df74797d49f8
#
_cell.length_a   1.000
_cell.length_b   1.000
_cell.length_c   1.000
_cell.angle_alpha   90.00
_cell.angle_beta   90.00
_cell.angle_gamma   90.00
#
_symmetry.space_group_name_H-M   'P 1'
#
loop_
_entity.id
_entity.type
_entity.pdbx_description
1 polymer ?
#
loop_
_entity_poly.entity_id
_entity_poly.type
_entity_poly.pdbx_seq_one_letter_code
_entity_poly.pdbx_strand_id
1 'polypeptide(L)'
;GPNAIPFIPHGMIAYEPRFGHDRMWQAGVAIDMPEYSFTNAARTATVTQRVPDIPFYIQRYWAGGKGWVRLSGMIRNLYYRNMESNRNIDKVGWGVKVSGTTPIAGGLSASYMAMYGQGIASYIQDLNGEGMDLMPTGSDTSRLGLTEAWGGYASLQYQFTPKLFATATYSHVRAYVDRFEDADSTWGSTYKYAQYVAANMFYNINSIVQVGVEYDYGRRVNYDGKQAHDNRLQAMLQVSF
;
A
#
# COMPACT_ATOMS: atom_id res chain seq x y z
N GLY A 1 -2.15 -12.35 0.58
CA GLY A 1 -2.87 -11.14 0.94
C GLY A 1 -2.92 -10.16 -0.22
N PRO A 2 -3.78 -9.10 -0.20
CA PRO A 2 -3.90 -8.15 -1.29
C PRO A 2 -2.59 -7.38 -1.52
N ASN A 3 -2.20 -7.20 -2.79
CA ASN A 3 -0.97 -6.54 -3.20
C ASN A 3 -0.93 -5.03 -2.90
N ALA A 4 -2.06 -4.42 -2.55
CA ALA A 4 -2.20 -3.00 -2.24
C ALA A 4 -2.15 -2.67 -0.75
N ILE A 5 -1.84 -3.62 0.13
CA ILE A 5 -1.71 -3.31 1.56
C ILE A 5 -0.53 -2.38 1.83
N PRO A 6 -0.68 -1.43 2.80
CA PRO A 6 0.44 -0.59 3.20
C PRO A 6 1.52 -1.44 3.87
N PHE A 7 2.76 -1.20 3.51
CA PHE A 7 3.91 -1.72 4.21
C PHE A 7 4.38 -0.67 5.23
N ILE A 8 4.64 -1.10 6.48
CA ILE A 8 5.14 -0.22 7.55
C ILE A 8 6.33 -0.94 8.20
N PRO A 9 7.56 -0.63 7.78
CA PRO A 9 8.72 -1.44 8.15
C PRO A 9 9.44 -1.01 9.42
N HIS A 10 9.12 0.14 10.10
CA HIS A 10 10.09 0.76 10.97
C HIS A 10 9.61 1.27 12.31
N GLY A 11 10.62 1.74 13.10
CA GLY A 11 10.43 2.45 14.34
C GLY A 11 9.68 3.76 14.12
N MET A 12 8.48 3.85 14.69
CA MET A 12 7.60 5.00 14.62
C MET A 12 7.29 5.49 16.03
N ILE A 13 7.28 6.80 16.22
CA ILE A 13 6.74 7.44 17.43
C ILE A 13 5.43 8.09 17.05
N ALA A 14 4.34 7.66 17.68
CA ALA A 14 2.99 8.13 17.37
C ALA A 14 2.28 8.69 18.61
N TYR A 15 1.43 9.68 18.38
CA TYR A 15 0.46 10.19 19.34
C TYR A 15 -0.96 10.01 18.77
N GLU A 16 -1.80 9.23 19.45
CA GLU A 16 -3.07 8.75 18.94
C GLU A 16 -4.25 8.94 19.93
N PRO A 17 -4.67 10.19 20.20
CA PRO A 17 -5.76 10.46 21.13
C PRO A 17 -7.12 10.00 20.59
N ARG A 18 -7.98 9.54 21.51
CA ARG A 18 -9.42 9.37 21.28
C ARG A 18 -10.18 10.56 21.83
N PHE A 19 -11.19 11.02 21.08
CA PHE A 19 -11.97 12.21 21.42
C PHE A 19 -13.44 12.06 20.99
N GLY A 20 -14.24 13.09 21.28
CA GLY A 20 -15.68 13.06 21.13
C GLY A 20 -16.35 12.56 22.42
N HIS A 21 -17.62 12.93 22.61
CA HIS A 21 -18.40 12.57 23.80
C HIS A 21 -18.53 11.03 23.94
N ASP A 22 -18.65 10.33 22.82
CA ASP A 22 -18.76 8.87 22.70
C ASP A 22 -17.40 8.15 22.54
N ARG A 23 -16.29 8.90 22.49
CA ARG A 23 -14.93 8.40 22.22
C ARG A 23 -14.80 7.56 20.92
N MET A 24 -15.70 7.78 19.98
CA MET A 24 -15.73 7.07 18.68
C MET A 24 -14.82 7.70 17.65
N TRP A 25 -14.19 8.83 17.96
CA TRP A 25 -13.21 9.46 17.12
C TRP A 25 -11.79 9.20 17.64
N GLN A 26 -10.86 9.01 16.71
CA GLN A 26 -9.42 8.91 16.97
C GLN A 26 -8.68 9.71 15.91
N ALA A 27 -7.67 10.45 16.30
CA ALA A 27 -6.72 11.04 15.38
C ALA A 27 -5.32 10.54 15.73
N GLY A 28 -4.40 10.61 14.79
CA GLY A 28 -3.02 10.24 15.03
C GLY A 28 -2.08 11.08 14.17
N VAL A 29 -0.91 11.33 14.71
CA VAL A 29 0.24 11.87 14.00
C VAL A 29 1.47 11.11 14.46
N ALA A 30 2.39 10.81 13.55
CA ALA A 30 3.61 10.12 13.88
C ALA A 30 4.82 10.73 13.18
N ILE A 31 5.98 10.38 13.70
CA ILE A 31 7.30 10.55 13.07
C ILE A 31 7.79 9.15 12.78
N ASP A 32 8.03 8.86 11.50
CA ASP A 32 8.41 7.53 11.02
C ASP A 32 9.76 7.57 10.32
N MET A 33 10.54 6.50 10.47
CA MET A 33 11.80 6.37 9.74
C MET A 33 11.50 6.24 8.24
N PRO A 34 12.15 7.05 7.37
CA PRO A 34 11.83 7.05 5.95
C PRO A 34 12.26 5.72 5.30
N GLU A 35 11.30 5.00 4.74
CA GLU A 35 11.54 3.94 3.79
C GLU A 35 11.59 4.53 2.39
N TYR A 36 12.55 4.11 1.58
CA TYR A 36 12.70 4.66 0.23
C TYR A 36 13.30 3.64 -0.73
N SER A 37 12.89 3.75 -1.98
CA SER A 37 13.40 2.91 -3.05
C SER A 37 13.50 3.73 -4.33
N PHE A 38 14.75 3.92 -4.84
CA PHE A 38 15.04 4.79 -5.98
C PHE A 38 15.62 4.01 -7.13
N THR A 39 15.22 4.36 -8.35
CA THR A 39 15.93 4.02 -9.57
C THR A 39 16.78 5.23 -9.98
N ASN A 40 18.09 5.11 -9.87
CA ASN A 40 18.99 6.20 -10.23
C ASN A 40 19.15 6.30 -11.76
N ALA A 41 19.29 7.52 -12.27
CA ALA A 41 19.80 7.81 -13.59
C ALA A 41 21.34 7.81 -13.57
N ALA A 42 21.99 7.87 -14.74
CA ALA A 42 23.45 7.76 -14.85
C ALA A 42 24.23 8.85 -14.07
N ARG A 43 23.63 10.04 -13.90
CA ARG A 43 24.21 11.17 -13.15
C ARG A 43 23.51 11.46 -11.83
N THR A 44 22.87 10.45 -11.23
CA THR A 44 22.24 10.57 -9.93
C THR A 44 22.71 9.47 -9.00
N ALA A 45 22.60 9.69 -7.70
CA ALA A 45 22.91 8.69 -6.68
C ALA A 45 21.96 8.80 -5.49
N THR A 46 21.66 7.69 -4.87
CA THR A 46 20.92 7.63 -3.61
C THR A 46 21.80 8.17 -2.49
N VAL A 47 21.21 8.92 -1.59
CA VAL A 47 21.85 9.43 -0.36
C VAL A 47 20.98 9.10 0.84
N THR A 48 21.59 9.12 2.03
CA THR A 48 20.87 8.91 3.29
C THR A 48 19.78 9.95 3.44
N GLN A 49 18.55 9.48 3.69
CA GLN A 49 17.40 10.33 4.01
C GLN A 49 17.57 10.89 5.43
N ARG A 50 17.28 12.17 5.63
CA ARG A 50 17.56 12.90 6.88
C ARG A 50 16.30 13.40 7.57
N VAL A 51 15.21 13.52 6.83
CA VAL A 51 13.93 13.99 7.32
C VAL A 51 13.01 12.80 7.49
N PRO A 52 12.42 12.59 8.67
CA PRO A 52 11.46 11.53 8.86
C PRO A 52 10.19 11.77 8.04
N ASP A 53 9.49 10.70 7.71
CA ASP A 53 8.16 10.76 7.15
C ASP A 53 7.15 11.12 8.24
N ILE A 54 6.12 11.89 7.89
CA ILE A 54 5.11 12.37 8.84
C ILE A 54 3.73 11.85 8.40
N PRO A 55 3.34 10.64 8.82
CA PRO A 55 1.98 10.14 8.62
C PRO A 55 1.03 10.73 9.67
N PHE A 56 -0.21 10.95 9.26
CA PHE A 56 -1.30 11.41 10.12
C PHE A 56 -2.62 10.82 9.67
N TYR A 57 -3.60 10.74 10.57
CA TYR A 57 -4.93 10.24 10.25
C TYR A 57 -6.02 10.80 11.16
N ILE A 58 -7.28 10.67 10.69
CA ILE A 58 -8.48 10.73 11.49
C ILE A 58 -9.32 9.48 11.23
N GLN A 59 -9.92 8.93 12.27
CA GLN A 59 -10.71 7.72 12.23
C GLN A 59 -11.99 7.88 13.02
N ARG A 60 -13.06 7.32 12.49
CA ARG A 60 -14.33 7.17 13.21
C ARG A 60 -14.71 5.70 13.32
N TYR A 61 -15.22 5.35 14.50
CA TYR A 61 -15.80 4.05 14.79
C TYR A 61 -17.32 4.15 14.88
N TRP A 62 -18.01 3.02 14.63
CA TRP A 62 -19.44 2.85 14.84
C TRP A 62 -19.79 1.38 15.10
N ALA A 63 -21.10 1.06 15.28
CA ALA A 63 -21.59 -0.31 15.51
C ALA A 63 -20.84 -1.05 16.64
N GLY A 64 -20.57 -0.36 17.76
CA GLY A 64 -19.84 -0.94 18.88
C GLY A 64 -18.38 -1.27 18.57
N GLY A 65 -17.76 -0.55 17.64
CA GLY A 65 -16.36 -0.75 17.21
C GLY A 65 -16.18 -1.75 16.07
N LYS A 66 -17.27 -2.40 15.61
CA LYS A 66 -17.23 -3.35 14.48
C LYS A 66 -17.05 -2.65 13.13
N GLY A 67 -17.49 -1.40 13.01
CA GLY A 67 -17.31 -0.55 11.87
C GLY A 67 -16.32 0.57 12.16
N TRP A 68 -15.52 0.92 11.17
CA TRP A 68 -14.61 2.08 11.22
C TRP A 68 -14.26 2.55 9.82
N VAL A 69 -13.97 3.84 9.71
CA VAL A 69 -13.37 4.47 8.54
C VAL A 69 -12.21 5.35 8.98
N ARG A 70 -11.12 5.30 8.24
CA ARG A 70 -9.91 6.11 8.48
C ARG A 70 -9.54 6.85 7.20
N LEU A 71 -9.38 8.16 7.31
CA LEU A 71 -8.71 8.99 6.32
C LEU A 71 -7.30 9.27 6.83
N SER A 72 -6.29 8.94 6.02
CA SER A 72 -4.88 9.14 6.36
C SER A 72 -4.21 10.01 5.31
N GLY A 73 -3.20 10.75 5.74
CA GLY A 73 -2.28 11.47 4.88
C GLY A 73 -0.84 11.22 5.31
N MET A 74 0.08 11.52 4.42
CA MET A 74 1.51 11.46 4.68
C MET A 74 2.23 12.54 3.89
N ILE A 75 3.23 13.16 4.51
CA ILE A 75 4.19 14.06 3.87
C ILE A 75 5.57 13.51 4.13
N ARG A 76 6.38 13.50 3.09
CA ARG A 76 7.75 12.99 3.14
C ARG A 76 8.69 13.87 2.33
N ASN A 77 9.98 13.86 2.67
CA ASN A 77 11.01 14.54 1.92
C ASN A 77 12.07 13.54 1.45
N LEU A 78 12.21 13.40 0.13
CA LEU A 78 13.11 12.45 -0.51
C LEU A 78 14.29 13.19 -1.12
N TYR A 79 15.50 12.75 -0.82
CA TYR A 79 16.75 13.35 -1.30
C TYR A 79 17.46 12.43 -2.25
N TYR A 80 17.99 12.98 -3.33
CA TYR A 80 18.97 12.31 -4.19
C TYR A 80 20.14 13.24 -4.50
N ARG A 81 21.28 12.66 -4.86
CA ARG A 81 22.44 13.39 -5.30
C ARG A 81 22.37 13.63 -6.80
N ASN A 82 22.42 14.88 -7.24
CA ASN A 82 22.68 15.23 -8.61
C ASN A 82 24.20 15.36 -8.77
N MET A 83 24.80 14.47 -9.58
CA MET A 83 26.26 14.38 -9.73
C MET A 83 26.81 15.48 -10.64
N GLU A 84 26.00 16.07 -11.49
CA GLU A 84 26.39 17.17 -12.39
C GLU A 84 26.57 18.48 -11.62
N SER A 85 25.55 18.86 -10.85
CA SER A 85 25.61 20.06 -10.01
C SER A 85 26.34 19.83 -8.69
N ASN A 86 26.70 18.60 -8.38
CA ASN A 86 27.31 18.17 -7.12
C ASN A 86 26.50 18.58 -5.87
N ARG A 87 25.15 18.58 -5.96
CA ARG A 87 24.23 18.99 -4.90
C ARG A 87 23.22 17.88 -4.60
N ASN A 88 22.74 17.89 -3.38
CA ASN A 88 21.55 17.09 -3.03
C ASN A 88 20.31 17.88 -3.44
N ILE A 89 19.41 17.20 -4.13
CA ILE A 89 18.12 17.72 -4.56
C ILE A 89 17.07 17.05 -3.70
N ASP A 90 16.14 17.83 -3.18
CA ASP A 90 15.00 17.33 -2.42
C ASP A 90 13.71 17.36 -3.25
N LYS A 91 12.82 16.44 -2.93
CA LYS A 91 11.50 16.30 -3.51
C LYS A 91 10.49 16.02 -2.39
N VAL A 92 9.43 16.80 -2.32
CA VAL A 92 8.36 16.58 -1.35
C VAL A 92 7.36 15.59 -1.92
N GLY A 93 7.38 14.36 -1.37
CA GLY A 93 6.39 13.33 -1.63
C GLY A 93 5.17 13.48 -0.72
N TRP A 94 4.04 12.98 -1.16
CA TRP A 94 2.81 12.99 -0.39
C TRP A 94 1.91 11.82 -0.76
N GLY A 95 1.04 11.44 0.16
CA GLY A 95 0.03 10.42 -0.09
C GLY A 95 -1.22 10.65 0.74
N VAL A 96 -2.34 10.16 0.20
CA VAL A 96 -3.63 10.09 0.90
C VAL A 96 -4.16 8.67 0.83
N LYS A 97 -4.86 8.24 1.88
CA LYS A 97 -5.44 6.90 1.98
C LYS A 97 -6.78 6.96 2.71
N VAL A 98 -7.77 6.29 2.15
CA VAL A 98 -8.99 5.92 2.85
C VAL A 98 -8.99 4.43 3.11
N SER A 99 -9.39 3.99 4.29
CA SER A 99 -9.52 2.58 4.62
C SER A 99 -10.64 2.37 5.63
N GLY A 100 -11.19 1.18 5.67
CA GLY A 100 -12.26 0.90 6.61
C GLY A 100 -12.78 -0.53 6.58
N THR A 101 -13.60 -0.82 7.59
CA THR A 101 -14.43 -2.02 7.65
C THR A 101 -15.84 -1.59 8.01
N THR A 102 -16.81 -2.07 7.26
CA THR A 102 -18.23 -1.75 7.44
C THR A 102 -19.04 -3.04 7.57
N PRO A 103 -19.64 -3.30 8.73
CA PRO A 103 -20.66 -4.34 8.83
C PRO A 103 -21.89 -3.88 8.02
N ILE A 104 -22.39 -4.74 7.12
CA ILE A 104 -23.53 -4.42 6.24
C ILE A 104 -24.80 -4.93 6.86
N ALA A 105 -25.07 -6.22 6.79
CA ALA A 105 -26.23 -6.89 7.39
C ALA A 105 -26.07 -8.41 7.28
N GLY A 106 -26.80 -9.18 8.09
CA GLY A 106 -26.93 -10.63 7.92
C GLY A 106 -25.63 -11.42 7.91
N GLY A 107 -24.59 -10.97 8.61
CA GLY A 107 -23.28 -11.61 8.61
C GLY A 107 -22.34 -11.14 7.51
N LEU A 108 -22.76 -10.20 6.65
CA LEU A 108 -21.93 -9.60 5.61
C LEU A 108 -21.18 -8.38 6.14
N SER A 109 -19.89 -8.30 5.86
CA SER A 109 -19.05 -7.13 6.10
C SER A 109 -18.17 -6.83 4.88
N ALA A 110 -17.86 -5.56 4.69
CA ALA A 110 -16.91 -5.10 3.67
C ALA A 110 -15.69 -4.48 4.34
N SER A 111 -14.51 -4.81 3.82
CA SER A 111 -13.25 -4.12 4.14
C SER A 111 -12.69 -3.52 2.87
N TYR A 112 -12.17 -2.31 2.95
CA TYR A 112 -11.69 -1.58 1.80
C TYR A 112 -10.51 -0.68 2.13
N MET A 113 -9.70 -0.42 1.14
CA MET A 113 -8.64 0.57 1.18
C MET A 113 -8.36 1.09 -0.21
N ALA A 114 -8.13 2.38 -0.33
CA ALA A 114 -7.58 3.02 -1.52
C ALA A 114 -6.55 4.08 -1.09
N MET A 115 -5.43 4.13 -1.79
CA MET A 115 -4.39 5.12 -1.58
C MET A 115 -3.91 5.69 -2.91
N TYR A 116 -3.46 6.93 -2.88
CA TYR A 116 -2.92 7.65 -4.02
C TYR A 116 -1.88 8.66 -3.56
N GLY A 117 -0.85 8.89 -4.36
CA GLY A 117 0.15 9.91 -4.07
C GLY A 117 1.34 9.89 -5.02
N GLN A 118 2.35 10.68 -4.67
CA GLN A 118 3.61 10.79 -5.39
C GLN A 118 4.79 10.52 -4.45
N GLY A 119 5.72 9.64 -4.89
CA GLY A 119 6.85 9.24 -4.08
C GLY A 119 6.47 8.38 -2.87
N ILE A 120 5.43 7.54 -3.00
CA ILE A 120 4.91 6.65 -1.94
C ILE A 120 5.01 5.17 -2.30
N ALA A 121 5.75 4.83 -3.34
CA ALA A 121 5.82 3.46 -3.85
C ALA A 121 6.32 2.47 -2.78
N SER A 122 7.31 2.86 -1.96
CA SER A 122 7.80 2.04 -0.85
C SER A 122 6.74 1.72 0.22
N TYR A 123 5.64 2.47 0.30
CA TYR A 123 4.50 2.22 1.18
C TYR A 123 3.38 1.36 0.54
N ILE A 124 3.55 0.96 -0.71
CA ILE A 124 2.66 0.03 -1.42
C ILE A 124 3.40 -1.29 -1.56
N GLN A 125 2.91 -2.36 -0.96
CA GLN A 125 3.62 -3.63 -0.85
C GLN A 125 4.17 -4.12 -2.20
N ASP A 126 3.40 -4.05 -3.26
CA ASP A 126 3.76 -4.55 -4.59
C ASP A 126 4.85 -3.69 -5.29
N LEU A 127 5.00 -2.44 -4.87
CA LEU A 127 5.98 -1.49 -5.41
C LEU A 127 7.20 -1.32 -4.49
N ASN A 128 7.15 -1.88 -3.27
CA ASN A 128 8.26 -1.82 -2.34
C ASN A 128 9.47 -2.59 -2.92
N GLY A 129 10.63 -1.92 -2.97
CA GLY A 129 11.84 -2.48 -3.57
C GLY A 129 11.95 -2.37 -5.09
N GLU A 130 10.89 -1.95 -5.81
CA GLU A 130 10.91 -1.74 -7.27
C GLU A 130 11.64 -0.45 -7.71
N GLY A 131 12.17 0.35 -6.79
CA GLY A 131 12.88 1.59 -7.09
C GLY A 131 12.00 2.76 -7.51
N MET A 132 10.72 2.76 -7.12
CA MET A 132 9.70 3.60 -7.72
C MET A 132 9.28 4.81 -6.89
N ASP A 133 9.94 5.16 -5.78
CA ASP A 133 9.68 6.45 -5.11
C ASP A 133 10.20 7.61 -5.94
N LEU A 134 11.46 7.49 -6.41
CA LEU A 134 12.08 8.41 -7.36
C LEU A 134 12.62 7.63 -8.55
N MET A 135 12.31 8.10 -9.75
CA MET A 135 12.75 7.48 -11.01
C MET A 135 13.27 8.54 -11.98
N PRO A 136 14.13 8.16 -12.95
CA PRO A 136 14.50 9.04 -14.04
C PRO A 136 13.27 9.60 -14.76
N THR A 137 13.26 10.90 -15.05
CA THR A 137 12.11 11.55 -15.70
C THR A 137 12.10 11.45 -17.22
N GLY A 138 13.24 11.08 -17.82
CA GLY A 138 13.42 11.00 -19.29
C GLY A 138 14.88 10.93 -19.66
N SER A 139 15.27 11.62 -20.74
CA SER A 139 16.63 11.61 -21.29
C SER A 139 17.67 12.36 -20.43
N ASP A 140 17.23 13.27 -19.56
CA ASP A 140 18.14 13.97 -18.62
C ASP A 140 18.58 13.02 -17.49
N THR A 141 19.80 12.53 -17.61
CA THR A 141 20.39 11.56 -16.67
C THR A 141 20.79 12.16 -15.33
N SER A 142 20.56 13.44 -15.10
CA SER A 142 20.85 14.15 -13.84
C SER A 142 19.59 14.38 -12.97
N ARG A 143 18.40 14.00 -13.45
CA ARG A 143 17.12 14.32 -12.81
C ARG A 143 16.31 13.08 -12.47
N LEU A 144 15.77 13.08 -11.23
CA LEU A 144 14.75 12.12 -10.77
C LEU A 144 13.45 12.87 -10.47
N GLY A 145 12.33 12.22 -10.75
CA GLY A 145 10.98 12.67 -10.41
C GLY A 145 10.27 11.72 -9.43
N LEU A 146 9.29 12.26 -8.72
CA LEU A 146 8.41 11.48 -7.87
C LEU A 146 7.45 10.66 -8.74
N THR A 147 7.47 9.35 -8.60
CA THR A 147 6.51 8.49 -9.30
C THR A 147 5.14 8.63 -8.68
N GLU A 148 4.14 8.86 -9.51
CA GLU A 148 2.74 8.81 -9.12
C GLU A 148 2.29 7.35 -9.05
N ALA A 149 1.59 6.99 -7.97
CA ALA A 149 1.08 5.64 -7.79
C ALA A 149 -0.25 5.64 -7.04
N TRP A 150 -1.05 4.61 -7.31
CA TRP A 150 -2.21 4.30 -6.50
C TRP A 150 -2.33 2.79 -6.29
N GLY A 151 -2.99 2.42 -5.21
CA GLY A 151 -3.33 1.06 -4.94
C GLY A 151 -4.59 0.99 -4.09
N GLY A 152 -5.32 -0.10 -4.21
CA GLY A 152 -6.51 -0.31 -3.41
C GLY A 152 -7.01 -1.74 -3.44
N TYR A 153 -7.83 -2.09 -2.45
CA TYR A 153 -8.56 -3.34 -2.42
C TYR A 153 -9.97 -3.16 -1.90
N ALA A 154 -10.84 -4.07 -2.32
CA ALA A 154 -12.15 -4.28 -1.74
C ALA A 154 -12.32 -5.76 -1.40
N SER A 155 -12.86 -6.04 -0.23
CA SER A 155 -13.03 -7.38 0.30
C SER A 155 -14.43 -7.52 0.90
N LEU A 156 -15.10 -8.61 0.60
CA LEU A 156 -16.38 -8.98 1.19
C LEU A 156 -16.20 -10.25 1.99
N GLN A 157 -16.62 -10.22 3.25
CA GLN A 157 -16.64 -11.39 4.12
C GLN A 157 -18.08 -11.71 4.49
N TYR A 158 -18.45 -12.97 4.37
CA TYR A 158 -19.75 -13.48 4.78
C TYR A 158 -19.62 -14.57 5.84
N GLN A 159 -20.30 -14.38 6.95
CA GLN A 159 -20.39 -15.33 8.05
C GLN A 159 -21.61 -16.23 7.83
N PHE A 160 -21.40 -17.47 7.37
CA PHE A 160 -22.48 -18.44 7.12
C PHE A 160 -23.04 -19.02 8.41
N THR A 161 -22.14 -19.34 9.34
CA THR A 161 -22.48 -19.84 10.68
C THR A 161 -21.49 -19.26 11.70
N PRO A 162 -21.68 -19.41 13.00
CA PRO A 162 -20.68 -18.98 13.99
C PRO A 162 -19.28 -19.58 13.79
N LYS A 163 -19.18 -20.66 13.01
CA LYS A 163 -17.92 -21.37 12.76
C LYS A 163 -17.40 -21.25 11.34
N LEU A 164 -18.23 -20.92 10.35
CA LEU A 164 -17.89 -20.93 8.94
C LEU A 164 -18.02 -19.55 8.34
N PHE A 165 -16.94 -19.03 7.73
CA PHE A 165 -16.97 -17.80 6.96
C PHE A 165 -16.12 -17.91 5.70
N ALA A 166 -16.43 -17.08 4.72
CA ALA A 166 -15.64 -16.93 3.50
C ALA A 166 -15.38 -15.46 3.19
N THR A 167 -14.30 -15.20 2.49
CA THR A 167 -13.91 -13.85 2.06
C THR A 167 -13.52 -13.88 0.59
N ALA A 168 -13.95 -12.89 -0.16
CA ALA A 168 -13.49 -12.62 -1.51
C ALA A 168 -12.87 -11.23 -1.57
N THR A 169 -11.69 -11.10 -2.14
CA THR A 169 -10.92 -9.85 -2.23
C THR A 169 -10.47 -9.61 -3.66
N TYR A 170 -10.61 -8.38 -4.12
CA TYR A 170 -9.97 -7.87 -5.31
C TYR A 170 -9.04 -6.73 -4.93
N SER A 171 -7.83 -6.68 -5.52
CA SER A 171 -6.94 -5.55 -5.37
C SER A 171 -6.27 -5.18 -6.69
N HIS A 172 -5.87 -3.91 -6.77
CA HIS A 172 -5.18 -3.34 -7.91
C HIS A 172 -4.14 -2.32 -7.44
N VAL A 173 -2.97 -2.36 -8.09
CA VAL A 173 -1.89 -1.39 -7.90
C VAL A 173 -1.44 -0.89 -9.26
N ARG A 174 -1.18 0.40 -9.39
CA ARG A 174 -0.63 1.00 -10.61
C ARG A 174 0.38 2.10 -10.29
N ALA A 175 1.48 2.12 -11.06
CA ALA A 175 2.46 3.19 -11.08
C ALA A 175 2.44 3.89 -12.44
N TYR A 176 2.61 5.23 -12.44
CA TYR A 176 2.50 6.09 -13.63
C TYR A 176 3.85 6.74 -13.95
N VAL A 177 4.77 5.97 -14.51
CA VAL A 177 6.04 6.51 -15.01
C VAL A 177 5.89 7.22 -16.35
N ASP A 178 4.81 6.96 -17.06
CA ASP A 178 4.44 7.59 -18.33
C ASP A 178 3.88 9.02 -18.19
N ARG A 179 3.74 9.51 -16.96
CA ARG A 179 3.27 10.88 -16.67
C ARG A 179 4.39 11.89 -16.39
N PHE A 180 5.63 11.47 -16.46
CA PHE A 180 6.73 12.45 -16.42
C PHE A 180 6.73 13.34 -17.68
N GLU A 181 6.99 14.65 -17.52
CA GLU A 181 6.97 15.61 -18.62
C GLU A 181 7.92 15.26 -19.76
N ASP A 182 9.07 14.68 -19.43
CA ASP A 182 10.11 14.24 -20.38
C ASP A 182 10.07 12.71 -20.58
N ALA A 183 8.90 12.07 -20.37
CA ALA A 183 8.78 10.63 -20.45
C ALA A 183 9.22 10.10 -21.82
N ASP A 184 10.32 9.40 -21.84
CA ASP A 184 10.76 8.62 -22.99
C ASP A 184 10.00 7.30 -23.01
N SER A 185 9.65 6.79 -24.19
CA SER A 185 8.89 5.55 -24.39
C SER A 185 9.63 4.28 -23.95
N THR A 186 10.81 4.41 -23.36
CA THR A 186 11.75 3.32 -23.06
C THR A 186 11.61 2.72 -21.65
N TRP A 187 10.43 2.79 -21.02
CA TRP A 187 10.23 2.22 -19.68
C TRP A 187 10.34 0.69 -19.59
N GLY A 188 10.41 0.01 -20.75
CA GLY A 188 10.75 -1.40 -20.86
C GLY A 188 9.98 -2.30 -19.92
N SER A 189 10.70 -3.10 -19.13
CA SER A 189 10.13 -4.04 -18.17
C SER A 189 9.68 -3.40 -16.84
N THR A 190 9.63 -2.05 -16.75
CA THR A 190 9.15 -1.35 -15.56
C THR A 190 7.71 -1.72 -15.24
N TYR A 191 7.44 -1.89 -13.96
CA TYR A 191 6.11 -2.19 -13.44
C TYR A 191 5.08 -1.13 -13.87
N LYS A 192 3.97 -1.58 -14.45
CA LYS A 192 2.86 -0.73 -14.84
C LYS A 192 1.67 -0.89 -13.90
N TYR A 193 1.16 -2.11 -13.79
CA TYR A 193 0.09 -2.44 -12.84
C TYR A 193 0.07 -3.92 -12.52
N ALA A 194 -0.52 -4.25 -11.37
CA ALA A 194 -0.92 -5.61 -11.06
C ALA A 194 -2.35 -5.68 -10.52
N GLN A 195 -2.94 -6.84 -10.71
CA GLN A 195 -4.26 -7.20 -10.22
C GLN A 195 -4.16 -8.50 -9.43
N TYR A 196 -4.95 -8.59 -8.38
CA TYR A 196 -4.96 -9.74 -7.51
C TYR A 196 -6.39 -10.06 -7.06
N VAL A 197 -6.75 -11.33 -7.15
CA VAL A 197 -8.02 -11.87 -6.65
C VAL A 197 -7.69 -12.95 -5.63
N ALA A 198 -8.31 -12.90 -4.47
CA ALA A 198 -8.26 -13.98 -3.49
C ALA A 198 -9.67 -14.41 -3.09
N ALA A 199 -9.88 -15.69 -2.94
CA ALA A 199 -11.09 -16.26 -2.37
C ALA A 199 -10.72 -17.32 -1.34
N ASN A 200 -11.22 -17.18 -0.11
CA ASN A 200 -10.90 -18.10 0.96
C ASN A 200 -12.13 -18.50 1.76
N MET A 201 -12.01 -19.63 2.44
CA MET A 201 -13.01 -20.16 3.35
C MET A 201 -12.32 -20.71 4.59
N PHE A 202 -12.84 -20.35 5.76
CA PHE A 202 -12.31 -20.78 7.05
C PHE A 202 -13.38 -21.44 7.89
N TYR A 203 -12.97 -22.49 8.61
CA TYR A 203 -13.84 -23.22 9.55
C TYR A 203 -13.16 -23.32 10.91
N ASN A 204 -13.81 -22.77 11.93
CA ASN A 204 -13.41 -22.90 13.33
C ASN A 204 -13.89 -24.25 13.88
N ILE A 205 -13.01 -25.24 13.97
CA ILE A 205 -13.34 -26.54 14.54
C ILE A 205 -13.76 -26.35 16.00
N ASN A 206 -12.98 -25.58 16.75
CA ASN A 206 -13.27 -25.15 18.12
C ASN A 206 -12.64 -23.77 18.39
N SER A 207 -12.57 -23.34 19.65
CA SER A 207 -11.96 -22.04 20.03
C SER A 207 -10.44 -21.95 19.82
N ILE A 208 -9.78 -23.07 19.59
CA ILE A 208 -8.31 -23.19 19.50
C ILE A 208 -7.87 -23.50 18.08
N VAL A 209 -8.66 -24.29 17.32
CA VAL A 209 -8.26 -24.84 16.03
C VAL A 209 -9.13 -24.26 14.91
N GLN A 210 -8.46 -23.68 13.91
CA GLN A 210 -9.06 -23.20 12.66
C GLN A 210 -8.37 -23.87 11.47
N VAL A 211 -9.16 -24.24 10.47
CA VAL A 211 -8.69 -24.70 9.16
C VAL A 211 -9.19 -23.76 8.08
N GLY A 212 -8.43 -23.65 7.00
CA GLY A 212 -8.81 -22.79 5.88
C GLY A 212 -8.20 -23.23 4.57
N VAL A 213 -8.85 -22.81 3.49
CA VAL A 213 -8.35 -22.93 2.13
C VAL A 213 -8.42 -21.55 1.46
N GLU A 214 -7.46 -21.25 0.60
CA GLU A 214 -7.42 -20.01 -0.17
C GLU A 214 -6.97 -20.29 -1.58
N TYR A 215 -7.65 -19.70 -2.55
CA TYR A 215 -7.23 -19.64 -3.94
C TYR A 215 -6.88 -18.20 -4.27
N ASP A 216 -5.72 -18.01 -4.88
CA ASP A 216 -5.19 -16.73 -5.31
C ASP A 216 -4.95 -16.73 -6.82
N TYR A 217 -5.29 -15.62 -7.46
CA TYR A 217 -4.90 -15.30 -8.81
C TYR A 217 -4.20 -13.94 -8.84
N GLY A 218 -3.00 -13.88 -9.41
CA GLY A 218 -2.23 -12.66 -9.60
C GLY A 218 -1.90 -12.43 -11.08
N ARG A 219 -1.92 -11.16 -11.50
CA ARG A 219 -1.47 -10.74 -12.84
C ARG A 219 -0.69 -9.45 -12.73
N ARG A 220 0.53 -9.42 -13.29
CA ARG A 220 1.37 -8.23 -13.44
C ARG A 220 1.51 -7.89 -14.93
N VAL A 221 1.49 -6.60 -15.26
CA VAL A 221 1.73 -6.06 -16.60
C VAL A 221 2.79 -4.96 -16.50
N ASN A 222 3.77 -5.01 -17.38
CA ASN A 222 4.85 -4.02 -17.48
C ASN A 222 4.58 -3.02 -18.63
N TYR A 223 5.36 -1.94 -18.69
CA TYR A 223 5.21 -0.91 -19.72
C TYR A 223 5.56 -1.41 -21.13
N ASP A 224 6.40 -2.43 -21.26
CA ASP A 224 6.70 -3.10 -22.54
C ASP A 224 5.56 -4.02 -23.05
N GLY A 225 4.44 -4.06 -22.31
CA GLY A 225 3.29 -4.90 -22.64
C GLY A 225 3.43 -6.35 -22.23
N LYS A 226 4.61 -6.78 -21.74
CA LYS A 226 4.77 -8.12 -21.19
C LYS A 226 3.95 -8.29 -19.93
N GLN A 227 3.40 -9.48 -19.77
CA GLN A 227 2.57 -9.83 -18.63
C GLN A 227 2.94 -11.20 -18.10
N ALA A 228 2.76 -11.36 -16.79
CA ALA A 228 2.84 -12.65 -16.12
C ALA A 228 1.58 -12.82 -15.25
N HIS A 229 1.18 -14.05 -15.03
CA HIS A 229 0.10 -14.40 -14.11
C HIS A 229 0.48 -15.66 -13.34
N ASP A 230 -0.08 -15.79 -12.17
CA ASP A 230 0.11 -16.95 -11.30
C ASP A 230 -1.19 -17.34 -10.63
N ASN A 231 -1.29 -18.62 -10.30
CA ASN A 231 -2.40 -19.21 -9.57
C ASN A 231 -1.84 -19.99 -8.39
N ARG A 232 -2.41 -19.79 -7.20
CA ARG A 232 -1.97 -20.48 -6.01
C ARG A 232 -3.15 -21.02 -5.22
N LEU A 233 -3.05 -22.27 -4.79
CA LEU A 233 -3.96 -22.89 -3.85
C LEU A 233 -3.20 -23.16 -2.55
N GLN A 234 -3.73 -22.71 -1.42
CA GLN A 234 -3.14 -22.89 -0.10
C GLN A 234 -4.14 -23.50 0.87
N ALA A 235 -3.62 -24.25 1.82
CA ALA A 235 -4.36 -24.72 2.98
C ALA A 235 -3.69 -24.23 4.26
N MET A 236 -4.48 -23.94 5.28
CA MET A 236 -4.01 -23.47 6.58
C MET A 236 -4.58 -24.35 7.68
N LEU A 237 -3.74 -24.67 8.65
CA LEU A 237 -4.11 -25.13 9.98
C LEU A 237 -3.53 -24.15 11.00
N GLN A 238 -4.39 -23.51 11.78
CA GLN A 238 -3.98 -22.62 12.86
C GLN A 238 -4.38 -23.22 14.21
N VAL A 239 -3.45 -23.24 15.14
CA VAL A 239 -3.67 -23.65 16.54
C VAL A 239 -3.26 -22.47 17.43
N SER A 240 -4.21 -22.01 18.27
CA SER A 240 -3.99 -20.92 19.24
C SER A 240 -3.95 -21.51 20.64
N PHE A 241 -2.97 -21.17 21.43
CA PHE A 241 -2.76 -21.66 22.81
C PHE A 241 -2.37 -20.52 23.75
#